data_6b70dba29f613b024cbbdb9fcb76ab8c
#
_entry.id   6b70dba29f613b024cbbdb9fcb76ab8c
#
_cell.length_a   1.000
_cell.length_b   1.000
_cell.length_c   1.000
_cell.angle_alpha   90.00
_cell.angle_beta   90.00
_cell.angle_gamma   90.00
#
_symmetry.space_group_name_H-M   'P 1'
#
loop_
_entity.id
_entity.type
_entity.pdbx_description
1 polymer ?
#
loop_
_entity_poly.entity_id
_entity_poly.type
_entity_poly.pdbx_seq_one_letter_code
_entity_poly.pdbx_strand_id
1 'polypeptide(L)'
;MINNYFWIHNFTFMDKFIVSARKYRPATFHQVVGQKSITSTLQNAIKNNHLAQAFLFTGPRGVGKTTCARILAKTINCENLTPEIEPCDKCESCVSFNNNASFNIHELDAASNNSVDDIRHLVEQVRIPPQVGSFKVYIIDEVHMLS
;
A
#
# COMPACT_ATOMS: atom_id res chain seq x y z
N MET A 1 -6.04 53.55 24.70
CA MET A 1 -6.35 52.20 25.20
C MET A 1 -6.69 51.32 24.03
N ILE A 2 -5.76 50.49 23.58
CA ILE A 2 -5.94 49.58 22.44
C ILE A 2 -5.98 48.17 23.05
N ASN A 3 -7.17 47.54 23.07
CA ASN A 3 -7.35 46.18 23.50
C ASN A 3 -7.00 45.25 22.36
N ASN A 4 -5.83 44.62 22.43
CA ASN A 4 -5.45 43.49 21.58
C ASN A 4 -6.03 42.20 22.19
N TYR A 5 -7.12 41.71 21.63
CA TYR A 5 -7.59 40.33 21.91
C TYR A 5 -6.84 39.36 21.01
N PHE A 6 -5.90 38.67 21.59
CA PHE A 6 -5.23 37.52 20.97
C PHE A 6 -6.14 36.30 21.10
N TRP A 7 -6.75 35.87 20.01
CA TRP A 7 -7.45 34.57 19.96
C TRP A 7 -6.42 33.47 19.73
N ILE A 8 -6.08 32.74 20.79
CA ILE A 8 -5.34 31.48 20.66
C ILE A 8 -6.35 30.42 20.23
N HIS A 9 -6.36 30.08 18.94
CA HIS A 9 -7.04 28.87 18.51
C HIS A 9 -6.24 27.68 18.99
N ASN A 10 -6.71 27.00 20.02
CA ASN A 10 -6.27 25.66 20.35
C ASN A 10 -6.66 24.75 19.18
N PHE A 11 -5.70 24.45 18.31
CA PHE A 11 -5.79 23.34 17.39
C PHE A 11 -5.77 22.07 18.23
N THR A 12 -6.93 21.63 18.66
CA THR A 12 -7.11 20.26 19.17
C THR A 12 -6.82 19.35 18.00
N PHE A 13 -5.76 18.55 18.09
CA PHE A 13 -5.49 17.45 17.18
C PHE A 13 -6.76 16.59 17.14
N MET A 14 -7.57 16.74 16.11
CA MET A 14 -8.64 15.80 15.83
C MET A 14 -7.94 14.50 15.47
N ASP A 15 -7.92 13.52 16.38
CA ASP A 15 -7.57 12.14 16.07
C ASP A 15 -8.31 11.75 14.81
N LYS A 16 -7.57 11.53 13.72
CA LYS A 16 -8.16 11.10 12.45
C LYS A 16 -8.90 9.80 12.73
N PHE A 17 -10.23 9.84 12.68
CA PHE A 17 -11.06 8.65 12.83
C PHE A 17 -10.67 7.64 11.75
N ILE A 18 -9.94 6.60 12.15
CA ILE A 18 -9.52 5.53 11.26
C ILE A 18 -10.56 4.42 11.36
N VAL A 19 -11.23 4.12 10.26
CA VAL A 19 -12.19 3.01 10.18
C VAL A 19 -11.51 1.71 10.63
N SER A 20 -12.18 0.92 11.49
CA SER A 20 -11.64 -0.32 12.08
C SER A 20 -11.02 -1.27 11.06
N ALA A 21 -11.62 -1.40 9.89
CA ALA A 21 -11.11 -2.22 8.80
C ALA A 21 -9.71 -1.77 8.28
N ARG A 22 -9.36 -0.50 8.44
CA ARG A 22 -8.01 0.01 8.14
C ARG A 22 -7.08 -0.15 9.34
N LYS A 23 -7.56 0.12 10.54
CA LYS A 23 -6.78 0.07 11.78
C LYS A 23 -6.24 -1.34 12.07
N TYR A 24 -7.06 -2.36 11.82
CA TYR A 24 -6.73 -3.77 12.10
C TYR A 24 -6.36 -4.57 10.84
N ARG A 25 -5.99 -3.89 9.75
CA ARG A 25 -5.55 -4.57 8.53
C ARG A 25 -4.24 -5.30 8.80
N PRO A 26 -4.13 -6.60 8.44
CA PRO A 26 -2.87 -7.33 8.54
C PRO A 26 -1.72 -6.57 7.88
N ALA A 27 -0.59 -6.53 8.55
CA ALA A 27 0.63 -5.84 8.09
C ALA A 27 1.69 -6.82 7.54
N THR A 28 1.53 -8.12 7.81
CA THR A 28 2.43 -9.20 7.41
C THR A 28 1.65 -10.39 6.85
N PHE A 29 2.30 -11.26 6.06
CA PHE A 29 1.67 -12.46 5.52
C PHE A 29 1.19 -13.41 6.63
N HIS A 30 1.93 -13.53 7.72
CA HIS A 30 1.59 -14.36 8.86
C HIS A 30 0.26 -13.94 9.52
N GLN A 31 -0.06 -12.66 9.51
CA GLN A 31 -1.30 -12.14 10.10
C GLN A 31 -2.54 -12.37 9.21
N VAL A 32 -2.35 -12.77 7.95
CA VAL A 32 -3.47 -13.02 7.03
C VAL A 32 -4.11 -14.35 7.34
N VAL A 33 -5.31 -14.32 7.91
CA VAL A 33 -6.06 -15.54 8.28
C VAL A 33 -6.76 -16.14 7.07
N GLY A 34 -6.75 -17.48 6.97
CA GLY A 34 -7.52 -18.22 5.96
C GLY A 34 -6.93 -18.22 4.55
N GLN A 35 -5.79 -17.57 4.29
CA GLN A 35 -5.17 -17.46 2.95
C GLN A 35 -3.74 -18.03 2.91
N LYS A 36 -3.44 -19.03 3.72
CA LYS A 36 -2.08 -19.59 3.86
C LYS A 36 -1.48 -20.07 2.54
N SER A 37 -2.28 -20.67 1.67
CA SER A 37 -1.83 -21.11 0.34
C SER A 37 -1.31 -19.93 -0.50
N ILE A 38 -2.07 -18.85 -0.54
CA ILE A 38 -1.71 -17.64 -1.31
C ILE A 38 -0.49 -16.95 -0.70
N THR A 39 -0.48 -16.73 0.60
CA THR A 39 0.64 -16.07 1.29
C THR A 39 1.94 -16.87 1.13
N SER A 40 1.91 -18.20 1.26
CA SER A 40 3.08 -19.06 1.02
C SER A 40 3.57 -18.98 -0.43
N THR A 41 2.65 -18.92 -1.39
CA THR A 41 3.01 -18.78 -2.81
C THR A 41 3.72 -17.46 -3.06
N LEU A 42 3.22 -16.37 -2.51
CA LEU A 42 3.84 -15.04 -2.64
C LEU A 42 5.22 -14.99 -1.96
N GLN A 43 5.35 -15.53 -0.74
CA GLN A 43 6.63 -15.62 -0.04
C GLN A 43 7.65 -16.45 -0.83
N ASN A 44 7.24 -17.58 -1.41
CA ASN A 44 8.11 -18.41 -2.25
C ASN A 44 8.54 -17.67 -3.53
N ALA A 45 7.64 -16.91 -4.17
CA ALA A 45 7.98 -16.09 -5.33
C ALA A 45 9.04 -15.03 -4.99
N ILE A 46 8.92 -14.39 -3.84
CA ILE A 46 9.91 -13.42 -3.36
C ILE A 46 11.24 -14.12 -3.06
N LYS A 47 11.20 -15.21 -2.29
CA LYS A 47 12.38 -15.98 -1.88
C LYS A 47 13.21 -16.47 -3.07
N ASN A 48 12.54 -16.93 -4.12
CA ASN A 48 13.18 -17.46 -5.31
C ASN A 48 13.48 -16.41 -6.38
N ASN A 49 13.20 -15.13 -6.10
CA ASN A 49 13.33 -14.02 -7.05
C ASN A 49 12.56 -14.24 -8.37
N HIS A 50 11.39 -14.90 -8.28
CA HIS A 50 10.49 -15.20 -9.40
C HIS A 50 9.22 -14.35 -9.30
N LEU A 51 9.37 -13.04 -9.25
CA LEU A 51 8.24 -12.12 -9.22
C LEU A 51 7.69 -11.89 -10.62
N ALA A 52 6.39 -12.09 -10.79
CA ALA A 52 5.70 -11.70 -12.01
C ALA A 52 5.64 -10.15 -12.12
N GLN A 53 5.59 -9.64 -13.34
CA GLN A 53 5.42 -8.20 -13.57
C GLN A 53 4.03 -7.69 -13.21
N ALA A 54 3.02 -8.57 -13.19
CA ALA A 54 1.66 -8.26 -12.81
C ALA A 54 1.05 -9.41 -12.02
N PHE A 55 0.26 -9.06 -10.99
CA PHE A 55 -0.52 -9.98 -10.18
C PHE A 55 -1.99 -9.59 -10.24
N LEU A 56 -2.86 -10.57 -10.48
CA LEU A 56 -4.29 -10.38 -10.42
C LEU A 56 -4.87 -11.12 -9.22
N PHE A 57 -5.33 -10.36 -8.21
CA PHE A 57 -6.01 -10.92 -7.03
C PHE A 57 -7.51 -10.96 -7.28
N THR A 58 -8.09 -12.16 -7.36
CA THR A 58 -9.52 -12.38 -7.61
C THR A 58 -10.19 -13.03 -6.41
N GLY A 59 -11.50 -12.87 -6.29
CA GLY A 59 -12.31 -13.47 -5.23
C GLY A 59 -13.35 -12.53 -4.65
N PRO A 60 -14.24 -13.02 -3.75
CA PRO A 60 -15.28 -12.24 -3.13
C PRO A 60 -14.76 -11.02 -2.35
N ARG A 61 -15.66 -10.10 -2.04
CA ARG A 61 -15.32 -8.95 -1.17
C ARG A 61 -14.93 -9.43 0.22
N GLY A 62 -13.93 -8.79 0.84
CA GLY A 62 -13.52 -9.07 2.22
C GLY A 62 -12.54 -10.25 2.40
N VAL A 63 -12.17 -10.97 1.35
CA VAL A 63 -11.22 -12.11 1.47
C VAL A 63 -9.74 -11.69 1.59
N GLY A 64 -9.44 -10.39 1.61
CA GLY A 64 -8.08 -9.89 1.83
C GLY A 64 -7.27 -9.62 0.56
N LYS A 65 -7.88 -9.45 -0.62
CA LYS A 65 -7.19 -9.16 -1.89
C LYS A 65 -6.25 -7.95 -1.77
N THR A 66 -6.81 -6.80 -1.44
CA THR A 66 -6.05 -5.55 -1.26
C THR A 66 -5.02 -5.66 -0.13
N THR A 67 -5.33 -6.40 0.93
CA THR A 67 -4.39 -6.66 2.03
C THR A 67 -3.18 -7.44 1.56
N CYS A 68 -3.37 -8.54 0.81
CA CYS A 68 -2.26 -9.33 0.26
C CYS A 68 -1.41 -8.52 -0.73
N ALA A 69 -2.06 -7.72 -1.60
CA ALA A 69 -1.35 -6.83 -2.53
C ALA A 69 -0.49 -5.80 -1.80
N ARG A 70 -1.00 -5.18 -0.73
CA ARG A 70 -0.25 -4.22 0.11
C ARG A 70 0.94 -4.86 0.81
N ILE A 71 0.74 -6.05 1.40
CA ILE A 71 1.82 -6.79 2.06
C ILE A 71 2.89 -7.16 1.04
N LEU A 72 2.51 -7.68 -0.13
CA LEU A 72 3.44 -7.99 -1.22
C LEU A 72 4.26 -6.77 -1.62
N ALA A 73 3.60 -5.64 -1.91
CA ALA A 73 4.26 -4.40 -2.31
C ALA A 73 5.26 -3.88 -1.27
N LYS A 74 4.89 -3.93 0.01
CA LYS A 74 5.76 -3.57 1.13
C LYS A 74 6.95 -4.53 1.24
N THR A 75 6.71 -5.84 1.12
CA THR A 75 7.73 -6.87 1.28
C THR A 75 8.80 -6.78 0.19
N ILE A 76 8.42 -6.63 -1.08
CA ILE A 76 9.40 -6.55 -2.19
C ILE A 76 10.22 -5.26 -2.19
N ASN A 77 9.74 -4.21 -1.53
CA ASN A 77 10.48 -2.95 -1.33
C ASN A 77 11.16 -2.86 0.03
N CYS A 78 11.06 -3.90 0.87
CA CYS A 78 11.71 -3.91 2.18
C CYS A 78 13.23 -4.11 2.02
N GLU A 79 14.01 -3.24 2.66
CA GLU A 79 15.48 -3.30 2.62
C GLU A 79 16.04 -4.45 3.46
N ASN A 80 15.31 -4.87 4.49
CA ASN A 80 15.77 -5.86 5.47
C ASN A 80 14.64 -6.87 5.75
N LEU A 81 14.46 -7.83 4.85
CA LEU A 81 13.48 -8.90 5.05
C LEU A 81 13.83 -9.77 6.26
N THR A 82 12.81 -10.25 6.95
CA THR A 82 13.01 -11.28 7.98
C THR A 82 13.34 -12.63 7.33
N PRO A 83 13.88 -13.61 8.12
CA PRO A 83 14.11 -14.98 7.61
C PRO A 83 12.84 -15.65 7.07
N GLU A 84 11.68 -15.27 7.56
CA GLU A 84 10.36 -15.77 7.14
C GLU A 84 9.80 -15.02 5.90
N ILE A 85 10.62 -14.17 5.25
CA ILE A 85 10.20 -13.36 4.09
C ILE A 85 9.02 -12.43 4.45
N GLU A 86 9.12 -11.79 5.60
CA GLU A 86 8.19 -10.74 6.05
C GLU A 86 8.87 -9.36 6.00
N PRO A 87 8.10 -8.27 5.84
CA PRO A 87 8.67 -6.93 5.91
C PRO A 87 9.15 -6.60 7.31
N CYS A 88 10.28 -5.92 7.46
CA CYS A 88 10.88 -5.60 8.75
C CYS A 88 10.13 -4.54 9.57
N ASP A 89 9.23 -3.77 8.95
CA ASP A 89 8.48 -2.63 9.53
C ASP A 89 9.34 -1.50 10.15
N LYS A 90 10.65 -1.50 9.92
CA LYS A 90 11.59 -0.55 10.53
C LYS A 90 12.42 0.23 9.53
N CYS A 91 12.67 -0.31 8.32
CA CYS A 91 13.42 0.41 7.29
C CYS A 91 12.61 1.59 6.73
N GLU A 92 13.28 2.51 6.07
CA GLU A 92 12.67 3.72 5.53
C GLU A 92 11.50 3.40 4.58
N SER A 93 11.66 2.41 3.71
CA SER A 93 10.62 1.94 2.80
C SER A 93 9.37 1.44 3.53
N CYS A 94 9.53 0.62 4.58
CA CYS A 94 8.42 0.13 5.37
C CYS A 94 7.71 1.25 6.15
N VAL A 95 8.47 2.14 6.77
CA VAL A 95 7.92 3.26 7.55
C VAL A 95 7.16 4.23 6.66
N SER A 96 7.73 4.62 5.51
CA SER A 96 7.07 5.51 4.56
C SER A 96 5.77 4.91 4.02
N PHE A 97 5.76 3.61 3.71
CA PHE A 97 4.55 2.92 3.28
C PHE A 97 3.47 2.88 4.37
N ASN A 98 3.84 2.56 5.62
CA ASN A 98 2.90 2.54 6.74
C ASN A 98 2.27 3.92 6.99
N ASN A 99 3.01 4.99 6.71
CA ASN A 99 2.55 6.38 6.82
C ASN A 99 1.83 6.89 5.55
N ASN A 100 1.58 6.03 4.54
CA ASN A 100 1.02 6.38 3.23
C ASN A 100 1.84 7.48 2.50
N ALA A 101 3.14 7.50 2.70
CA ALA A 101 4.08 8.44 2.12
C ALA A 101 5.16 7.75 1.25
N SER A 102 4.87 6.57 0.73
CA SER A 102 5.80 5.83 -0.13
C SER A 102 5.91 6.49 -1.51
N PHE A 103 7.13 6.71 -1.97
CA PHE A 103 7.41 7.17 -3.33
C PHE A 103 7.31 6.05 -4.38
N ASN A 104 7.39 4.79 -3.95
CA ASN A 104 7.47 3.63 -4.85
C ASN A 104 6.18 2.82 -4.90
N ILE A 105 5.29 2.96 -3.90
CA ILE A 105 4.06 2.18 -3.83
C ILE A 105 2.87 3.15 -3.90
N HIS A 106 2.13 3.04 -4.99
CA HIS A 106 0.96 3.86 -5.29
C HIS A 106 -0.30 3.01 -5.22
N GLU A 107 -1.32 3.50 -4.52
CA GLU A 107 -2.63 2.86 -4.44
C GLU A 107 -3.66 3.72 -5.15
N LEU A 108 -4.39 3.10 -6.06
CA LEU A 108 -5.47 3.70 -6.82
C LEU A 108 -6.74 2.90 -6.62
N ASP A 109 -7.82 3.60 -6.35
CA ASP A 109 -9.17 3.04 -6.39
C ASP A 109 -9.77 3.38 -7.76
N ALA A 110 -9.94 2.36 -8.60
CA ALA A 110 -10.48 2.52 -9.95
C ALA A 110 -11.93 3.02 -9.96
N ALA A 111 -12.69 2.82 -8.88
CA ALA A 111 -14.04 3.37 -8.77
C ALA A 111 -14.03 4.91 -8.67
N SER A 112 -12.97 5.48 -8.10
CA SER A 112 -12.80 6.94 -7.93
C SER A 112 -11.92 7.58 -9.00
N ASN A 113 -11.06 6.80 -9.68
CA ASN A 113 -10.07 7.25 -10.64
C ASN A 113 -10.22 6.46 -11.96
N ASN A 114 -11.34 6.67 -12.66
CA ASN A 114 -11.68 5.94 -13.89
C ASN A 114 -11.75 6.82 -15.13
N SER A 115 -11.41 8.10 -15.05
CA SER A 115 -11.38 8.97 -16.21
C SER A 115 -10.19 8.63 -17.13
N VAL A 116 -10.34 8.93 -18.41
CA VAL A 116 -9.26 8.76 -19.40
C VAL A 116 -8.00 9.54 -19.00
N ASP A 117 -8.18 10.70 -18.39
CA ASP A 117 -7.07 11.55 -17.97
C ASP A 117 -6.34 10.95 -16.75
N ASP A 118 -7.06 10.34 -15.78
CA ASP A 118 -6.44 9.64 -14.66
C ASP A 118 -5.55 8.48 -15.15
N ILE A 119 -6.03 7.73 -16.15
CA ILE A 119 -5.27 6.63 -16.74
C ILE A 119 -4.04 7.15 -17.51
N ARG A 120 -4.17 8.25 -18.24
CA ARG A 120 -3.00 8.87 -18.92
C ARG A 120 -1.94 9.30 -17.91
N HIS A 121 -2.32 9.97 -16.83
CA HIS A 121 -1.41 10.34 -15.75
C HIS A 121 -0.75 9.13 -15.11
N LEU A 122 -1.51 8.04 -14.89
CA LEU A 122 -0.95 6.78 -14.38
C LEU A 122 0.12 6.24 -15.33
N VAL A 123 -0.16 6.17 -16.64
CA VAL A 123 0.78 5.68 -17.65
C VAL A 123 2.06 6.52 -17.69
N GLU A 124 1.96 7.83 -17.57
CA GLU A 124 3.12 8.73 -17.49
C GLU A 124 3.96 8.45 -16.22
N GLN A 125 3.31 8.28 -15.08
CA GLN A 125 4.01 7.97 -13.81
C GLN A 125 4.71 6.60 -13.84
N VAL A 126 4.11 5.59 -14.49
CA VAL A 126 4.71 4.24 -14.61
C VAL A 126 6.03 4.28 -15.38
N ARG A 127 6.18 5.18 -16.34
CA ARG A 127 7.40 5.33 -17.15
C ARG A 127 8.61 5.85 -16.38
N ILE A 128 8.38 6.50 -15.23
CA ILE A 128 9.45 7.04 -14.39
C ILE A 128 9.99 5.90 -13.52
N PRO A 129 11.29 5.53 -13.61
CA PRO A 129 11.85 4.48 -12.78
C PRO A 129 11.82 4.86 -11.29
N PRO A 130 11.88 3.87 -10.37
CA PRO A 130 11.95 4.13 -8.95
C PRO A 130 13.20 4.95 -8.62
N GLN A 131 13.05 5.98 -7.78
CA GLN A 131 14.17 6.82 -7.34
C GLN A 131 14.89 6.23 -6.13
N VAL A 132 14.17 5.45 -5.32
CA VAL A 132 14.66 4.77 -4.11
C VAL A 132 14.08 3.36 -4.10
N GLY A 133 14.88 2.34 -3.76
CA GLY A 133 14.43 0.95 -3.71
C GLY A 133 14.43 0.25 -5.08
N SER A 134 13.88 -0.97 -5.12
CA SER A 134 14.03 -1.88 -6.28
C SER A 134 12.80 -1.90 -7.19
N PHE A 135 11.61 -1.65 -6.67
CA PHE A 135 10.37 -1.83 -7.42
C PHE A 135 9.44 -0.62 -7.28
N LYS A 136 8.89 -0.17 -8.40
CA LYS A 136 7.75 0.73 -8.41
C LYS A 136 6.47 -0.08 -8.57
N VAL A 137 5.56 0.03 -7.61
CA VAL A 137 4.38 -0.82 -7.50
C VAL A 137 3.12 0.02 -7.58
N TYR A 138 2.19 -0.42 -8.40
CA TYR A 138 0.85 0.16 -8.49
C TYR A 138 -0.17 -0.87 -8.04
N ILE A 139 -0.92 -0.56 -6.99
CA ILE A 139 -2.03 -1.36 -6.51
C ILE A 139 -3.29 -0.69 -7.04
N ILE A 140 -4.01 -1.38 -7.93
CA ILE A 140 -5.26 -0.89 -8.49
C ILE A 140 -6.39 -1.73 -7.90
N ASP A 141 -7.16 -1.13 -7.01
CA ASP A 141 -8.35 -1.77 -6.43
C ASP A 141 -9.55 -1.57 -7.36
N GLU A 142 -10.50 -2.52 -7.35
CA GLU A 142 -11.71 -2.53 -8.18
C GLU A 142 -11.41 -2.31 -9.69
N VAL A 143 -10.35 -2.95 -10.20
CA VAL A 143 -9.83 -2.78 -11.57
C VAL A 143 -10.87 -2.93 -12.67
N HIS A 144 -11.95 -3.68 -12.41
CA HIS A 144 -13.08 -3.85 -13.35
C HIS A 144 -13.89 -2.55 -13.60
N MET A 145 -13.66 -1.51 -12.80
CA MET A 145 -14.29 -0.19 -12.99
C MET A 145 -13.51 0.70 -13.97
N LEU A 146 -12.32 0.29 -14.40
CA LEU A 146 -11.60 0.96 -15.49
C LEU A 146 -12.25 0.63 -16.82
N SER A 147 -12.75 1.61 -17.52
CA SER A 147 -13.42 1.47 -18.84
C SER A 147 -12.69 2.30 -19.90
#